data_3b4778733fff9ecf22ad79478aea5cae
#
_entry.id   3b4778733fff9ecf22ad79478aea5cae
#
_cell.length_a   1.000
_cell.length_b   1.000
_cell.length_c   1.000
_cell.angle_alpha   90.00
_cell.angle_beta   90.00
_cell.angle_gamma   90.00
#
_symmetry.space_group_name_H-M   'P 1'
#
loop_
_entity.id
_entity.type
_entity.pdbx_description
1 polymer ?
#
loop_
_entity_poly.entity_id
_entity_poly.type
_entity_poly.pdbx_seq_one_letter_code
_entity_poly.pdbx_strand_id
1 'polypeptide(L)'
;MYRARDTKLNRDVAIKILPEAFAHDVDRLARFQREAKTLASLNHPNIAAIYGLEESGGMTALVMELVSGDDLSQRIARGAIPLDEALPIARQIAEALEAAHEQGIIHRDLKPANIKVRADGQVKVLDFGLAKAMEPAASSSPSNLDVAQRLSIASRATAHTISRFTPK
;
A
#
# COMPACT_ATOMS: atom_id res chain seq x y z
N MET A 1 -6.08 5.57 -0.44
CA MET A 1 -4.72 5.96 0.02
C MET A 1 -4.67 7.46 0.17
N TYR A 2 -4.08 7.97 1.26
CA TYR A 2 -4.05 9.40 1.58
C TYR A 2 -2.60 9.87 1.70
N ARG A 3 -2.34 11.10 1.28
CA ARG A 3 -1.05 11.77 1.53
C ARG A 3 -1.13 12.55 2.84
N ALA A 4 -0.12 12.44 3.67
CA ALA A 4 -0.05 13.15 4.95
C ALA A 4 1.39 13.55 5.31
N ARG A 5 1.53 14.40 6.31
CA ARG A 5 2.82 14.79 6.89
C ARG A 5 2.96 14.12 8.25
N ASP A 6 3.99 13.29 8.43
CA ASP A 6 4.44 12.83 9.74
C ASP A 6 5.09 14.00 10.49
N THR A 7 4.39 14.55 11.47
CA THR A 7 4.84 15.74 12.20
C THR A 7 6.00 15.47 13.15
N LYS A 8 6.16 14.22 13.62
CA LYS A 8 7.27 13.82 14.51
C LYS A 8 8.58 13.66 13.75
N LEU A 9 8.53 13.08 12.56
CA LEU A 9 9.73 12.83 11.74
C LEU A 9 9.87 13.83 10.59
N ASN A 10 8.94 14.79 10.47
CA ASN A 10 8.94 15.87 9.49
C ASN A 10 9.09 15.37 8.05
N ARG A 11 8.38 14.29 7.68
CA ARG A 11 8.41 13.70 6.34
C ARG A 11 7.02 13.47 5.78
N ASP A 12 6.91 13.47 4.45
CA ASP A 12 5.67 13.11 3.76
C ASP A 12 5.52 11.58 3.73
N VAL A 13 4.30 11.11 3.94
CA VAL A 13 3.96 9.69 4.01
C VAL A 13 2.69 9.40 3.24
N ALA A 14 2.54 8.16 2.81
CA ALA A 14 1.29 7.61 2.34
C ALA A 14 0.61 6.84 3.48
N ILE A 15 -0.69 7.06 3.65
CA ILE A 15 -1.51 6.38 4.66
C ILE A 15 -2.57 5.56 3.96
N LYS A 16 -2.63 4.27 4.28
CA LYS A 16 -3.66 3.34 3.82
C LYS A 16 -4.49 2.90 5.02
N ILE A 17 -5.72 3.39 5.10
CA ILE A 17 -6.66 3.00 6.17
C ILE A 17 -7.18 1.62 5.86
N LEU A 18 -7.20 0.74 6.87
CA LEU A 18 -7.79 -0.58 6.78
C LEU A 18 -9.32 -0.48 6.91
N PRO A 19 -10.08 -1.30 6.18
CA PRO A 19 -11.54 -1.33 6.32
C PRO A 19 -11.95 -1.65 7.76
N GLU A 20 -13.04 -1.04 8.22
CA GLU A 20 -13.56 -1.18 9.60
C GLU A 20 -13.90 -2.64 9.96
N ALA A 21 -14.29 -3.44 8.97
CA ALA A 21 -14.50 -4.89 9.13
C ALA A 21 -13.24 -5.66 9.61
N PHE A 22 -12.04 -5.05 9.48
CA PHE A 22 -10.79 -5.59 10.01
C PHE A 22 -10.64 -5.35 11.53
N ALA A 23 -11.12 -4.22 12.03
CA ALA A 23 -11.03 -3.88 13.45
C ALA A 23 -11.78 -4.86 14.35
N HIS A 24 -12.77 -5.56 13.79
CA HIS A 24 -13.62 -6.53 14.52
C HIS A 24 -13.14 -7.99 14.38
N ASP A 25 -12.16 -8.29 13.55
CA ASP A 25 -11.62 -9.64 13.35
C ASP A 25 -10.18 -9.71 13.90
N VAL A 26 -10.07 -10.13 15.14
CA VAL A 26 -8.80 -10.19 15.90
C VAL A 26 -7.76 -11.08 15.18
N ASP A 27 -8.19 -12.19 14.59
CA ASP A 27 -7.30 -13.12 13.91
C ASP A 27 -6.76 -12.55 12.59
N ARG A 28 -7.58 -11.78 11.89
CA ARG A 28 -7.18 -11.06 10.67
C ARG A 28 -6.23 -9.93 10.99
N LEU A 29 -6.54 -9.14 11.99
CA LEU A 29 -5.68 -8.04 12.42
C LEU A 29 -4.31 -8.58 12.85
N ALA A 30 -4.26 -9.67 13.62
CA ALA A 30 -3.03 -10.30 14.06
C ALA A 30 -2.19 -10.86 12.88
N ARG A 31 -2.84 -11.44 11.85
CA ARG A 31 -2.17 -11.87 10.63
C ARG A 31 -1.62 -10.68 9.85
N PHE A 32 -2.43 -9.65 9.66
CA PHE A 32 -2.02 -8.43 8.98
C PHE A 32 -0.83 -7.76 9.68
N GLN A 33 -0.87 -7.62 11.01
CA GLN A 33 0.22 -7.04 11.78
C GLN A 33 1.52 -7.85 11.64
N ARG A 34 1.42 -9.19 11.58
CA ARG A 34 2.57 -10.08 11.38
C ARG A 34 3.15 -9.93 9.98
N GLU A 35 2.32 -9.91 8.94
CA GLU A 35 2.76 -9.66 7.57
C GLU A 35 3.35 -8.26 7.41
N ALA A 36 2.72 -7.24 7.97
CA ALA A 36 3.24 -5.87 7.95
C ALA A 36 4.60 -5.73 8.64
N LYS A 37 4.83 -6.42 9.77
CA LYS A 37 6.13 -6.46 10.45
C LYS A 37 7.22 -7.11 9.58
N THR A 38 6.88 -8.21 8.92
CA THR A 38 7.83 -8.88 8.00
C THR A 38 8.14 -7.99 6.80
N LEU A 39 7.13 -7.32 6.24
CA LEU A 39 7.32 -6.37 5.15
C LEU A 39 8.12 -5.13 5.57
N ALA A 40 7.95 -4.65 6.80
CA ALA A 40 8.70 -3.52 7.33
C ALA A 40 10.20 -3.82 7.51
N SER A 41 10.60 -5.10 7.60
CA SER A 41 12.00 -5.49 7.63
C SER A 41 12.66 -5.49 6.24
N LEU A 42 11.86 -5.48 5.15
CA LEU A 42 12.40 -5.34 3.80
C LEU A 42 12.92 -3.93 3.56
N ASN A 43 14.21 -3.82 3.34
CA ASN A 43 14.85 -2.58 2.93
C ASN A 43 15.51 -2.77 1.57
N HIS A 44 14.79 -2.40 0.51
CA HIS A 44 15.27 -2.52 -0.86
C HIS A 44 14.95 -1.25 -1.66
N PRO A 45 15.84 -0.76 -2.52
CA PRO A 45 15.65 0.48 -3.26
C PRO A 45 14.39 0.47 -4.14
N ASN A 46 13.98 -0.69 -4.64
CA ASN A 46 12.83 -0.85 -5.52
C ASN A 46 11.56 -1.33 -4.81
N ILE A 47 11.54 -1.37 -3.48
CA ILE A 47 10.35 -1.65 -2.67
C ILE A 47 9.98 -0.39 -1.87
N ALA A 48 8.71 -0.03 -1.84
CA ALA A 48 8.25 1.07 -1.00
C ALA A 48 8.30 0.66 0.47
N ALA A 49 9.00 1.44 1.29
CA ALA A 49 9.20 1.14 2.70
C ALA A 49 7.89 1.25 3.50
N ILE A 50 7.65 0.30 4.39
CA ILE A 50 6.62 0.40 5.42
C ILE A 50 7.24 1.06 6.66
N TYR A 51 6.63 2.13 7.12
CA TYR A 51 7.10 2.88 8.28
C TYR A 51 6.45 2.44 9.59
N GLY A 52 5.29 1.79 9.51
CA GLY A 52 4.60 1.25 10.67
C GLY A 52 3.10 1.13 10.51
N LEU A 53 2.48 0.68 11.58
CA LEU A 53 1.04 0.64 11.77
C LEU A 53 0.67 1.65 12.85
N GLU A 54 -0.37 2.42 12.61
CA GLU A 54 -0.92 3.36 13.58
C GLU A 54 -2.37 2.99 13.87
N GLU A 55 -2.71 3.01 15.14
CA GLU A 55 -4.07 2.73 15.62
C GLU A 55 -4.60 3.97 16.35
N SER A 56 -5.75 4.46 15.92
CA SER A 56 -6.39 5.61 16.53
C SER A 56 -7.89 5.60 16.29
N GLY A 57 -8.67 5.84 17.33
CA GLY A 57 -10.13 5.90 17.24
C GLY A 57 -10.81 4.63 16.71
N GLY A 58 -10.22 3.45 16.96
CA GLY A 58 -10.72 2.17 16.44
C GLY A 58 -10.38 1.91 14.97
N MET A 59 -9.61 2.79 14.33
CA MET A 59 -9.11 2.61 12.96
C MET A 59 -7.64 2.18 12.99
N THR A 60 -7.30 1.24 12.13
CA THR A 60 -5.90 0.84 11.87
C THR A 60 -5.47 1.38 10.52
N ALA A 61 -4.31 1.98 10.45
CA ALA A 61 -3.73 2.53 9.24
C ALA A 61 -2.28 2.07 9.04
N LEU A 62 -1.95 1.73 7.80
CA LEU A 62 -0.59 1.45 7.38
C LEU A 62 0.07 2.75 6.92
N VAL A 63 1.22 3.06 7.49
CA VAL A 63 2.05 4.22 7.13
C VAL A 63 3.22 3.74 6.30
N MET A 64 3.39 4.31 5.12
CA MET A 64 4.41 3.89 4.17
C MET A 64 5.08 5.06 3.45
N GLU A 65 6.11 4.76 2.71
CA GLU A 65 6.80 5.70 1.83
C GLU A 65 5.83 6.33 0.84
N LEU A 66 5.80 7.66 0.80
CA LEU A 66 5.09 8.38 -0.26
C LEU A 66 5.97 8.41 -1.51
N VAL A 67 5.65 7.57 -2.47
CA VAL A 67 6.37 7.52 -3.74
C VAL A 67 5.73 8.50 -4.73
N SER A 68 6.50 9.50 -5.16
CA SER A 68 6.11 10.42 -6.24
C SER A 68 6.29 9.76 -7.61
N GLY A 69 5.58 10.28 -8.60
CA GLY A 69 5.60 9.80 -9.98
C GLY A 69 4.34 9.05 -10.36
N ASP A 70 4.21 8.77 -11.66
CA ASP A 70 3.10 8.02 -12.21
C ASP A 70 3.25 6.53 -11.89
N ASP A 71 2.13 5.84 -11.75
CA ASP A 71 2.16 4.39 -11.78
C ASP A 71 2.29 3.87 -13.23
N LEU A 72 2.70 2.62 -13.35
CA LEU A 72 2.97 2.02 -14.65
C LEU A 72 1.68 1.89 -15.50
N SER A 73 0.49 1.78 -14.87
CA SER A 73 -0.78 1.77 -15.60
C SER A 73 -1.06 3.11 -16.28
N GLN A 74 -0.75 4.22 -15.60
CA GLN A 74 -0.89 5.58 -16.14
C GLN A 74 0.11 5.81 -17.29
N ARG A 75 1.33 5.28 -17.19
CA ARG A 75 2.32 5.37 -18.28
C ARG A 75 1.88 4.57 -19.50
N ILE A 76 1.43 3.34 -19.32
CA ILE A 76 0.94 2.46 -20.40
C ILE A 76 -0.30 3.07 -21.09
N ALA A 77 -1.19 3.72 -20.34
CA ALA A 77 -2.36 4.38 -20.89
C ALA A 77 -2.04 5.54 -21.85
N ARG A 78 -0.84 6.13 -21.76
CA ARG A 78 -0.36 7.19 -22.65
C ARG A 78 0.26 6.66 -23.94
N GLY A 79 0.51 5.36 -24.02
CA GLY A 79 1.09 4.70 -25.18
C GLY A 79 2.11 3.63 -24.80
N ALA A 80 2.65 2.96 -25.82
CA ALA A 80 3.66 1.95 -25.64
C ALA A 80 4.94 2.55 -25.02
N ILE A 81 5.50 1.86 -24.05
CA ILE A 81 6.79 2.24 -23.45
C ILE A 81 7.89 1.72 -24.37
N PRO A 82 8.83 2.57 -24.80
CA PRO A 82 9.99 2.13 -25.61
C PRO A 82 10.78 1.02 -24.91
N LEU A 83 11.36 0.12 -25.69
CA LEU A 83 12.03 -1.07 -25.16
C LEU A 83 13.23 -0.73 -24.26
N ASP A 84 13.97 0.32 -24.61
CA ASP A 84 15.09 0.85 -23.84
C ASP A 84 14.69 1.41 -22.47
N GLU A 85 13.44 1.87 -22.31
CA GLU A 85 12.85 2.21 -21.00
C GLU A 85 12.21 1.00 -20.31
N ALA A 86 11.53 0.13 -21.06
CA ALA A 86 10.78 -0.98 -20.50
C ALA A 86 11.71 -2.02 -19.85
N LEU A 87 12.87 -2.33 -20.46
CA LEU A 87 13.81 -3.31 -19.91
C LEU A 87 14.42 -2.90 -18.56
N PRO A 88 14.91 -1.66 -18.34
CA PRO A 88 15.33 -1.21 -17.02
C PRO A 88 14.22 -1.24 -15.97
N ILE A 89 12.97 -0.93 -16.34
CA ILE A 89 11.83 -1.02 -15.43
C ILE A 89 11.57 -2.49 -15.04
N ALA A 90 11.51 -3.38 -16.02
CA ALA A 90 11.28 -4.81 -15.78
C ALA A 90 12.37 -5.43 -14.90
N ARG A 91 13.64 -5.07 -15.11
CA ARG A 91 14.75 -5.50 -14.28
C ARG A 91 14.60 -5.08 -12.84
N GLN A 92 14.29 -3.80 -12.58
CA GLN A 92 14.10 -3.29 -11.22
C GLN A 92 12.91 -3.96 -10.50
N ILE A 93 11.83 -4.30 -11.24
CA ILE A 93 10.71 -5.06 -10.70
C ILE A 93 11.17 -6.48 -10.30
N ALA A 94 11.95 -7.14 -11.15
CA ALA A 94 12.47 -8.48 -10.87
C ALA A 94 13.38 -8.48 -9.64
N GLU A 95 14.30 -7.52 -9.51
CA GLU A 95 15.17 -7.34 -8.34
C GLU A 95 14.37 -7.12 -7.05
N ALA A 96 13.29 -6.34 -7.11
CA ALA A 96 12.39 -6.14 -5.97
C ALA A 96 11.67 -7.42 -5.56
N LEU A 97 11.20 -8.20 -6.53
CA LEU A 97 10.52 -9.48 -6.28
C LEU A 97 11.49 -10.54 -5.75
N GLU A 98 12.69 -10.61 -6.29
CA GLU A 98 13.75 -11.51 -5.81
C GLU A 98 14.07 -11.26 -4.35
N ALA A 99 14.35 -10.00 -3.98
CA ALA A 99 14.64 -9.62 -2.59
C ALA A 99 13.49 -9.95 -1.63
N ALA A 100 12.25 -9.81 -2.06
CA ALA A 100 11.09 -10.20 -1.27
C ALA A 100 10.97 -11.73 -1.13
N HIS A 101 11.18 -12.47 -2.22
CA HIS A 101 11.11 -13.94 -2.25
C HIS A 101 12.19 -14.57 -1.36
N GLU A 102 13.38 -14.02 -1.31
CA GLU A 102 14.45 -14.45 -0.40
C GLU A 102 14.04 -14.36 1.09
N GLN A 103 13.12 -13.45 1.42
CA GLN A 103 12.54 -13.31 2.75
C GLN A 103 11.21 -14.09 2.90
N GLY A 104 10.86 -14.95 1.93
CA GLY A 104 9.62 -15.72 1.93
C GLY A 104 8.35 -14.89 1.67
N ILE A 105 8.50 -13.67 1.17
CA ILE A 105 7.39 -12.75 0.91
C ILE A 105 7.00 -12.80 -0.57
N ILE A 106 5.73 -13.11 -0.85
CA ILE A 106 5.16 -13.12 -2.19
C ILE A 106 4.23 -11.91 -2.35
N HIS A 107 4.33 -11.19 -3.47
CA HIS A 107 3.54 -9.97 -3.70
C HIS A 107 2.02 -10.21 -3.80
N ARG A 108 1.59 -11.28 -4.47
CA ARG A 108 0.20 -11.76 -4.62
C ARG A 108 -0.78 -10.85 -5.38
N ASP A 109 -0.48 -9.56 -5.58
CA ASP A 109 -1.30 -8.60 -6.34
C ASP A 109 -0.40 -7.69 -7.20
N LEU A 110 0.57 -8.30 -7.90
CA LEU A 110 1.44 -7.54 -8.80
C LEU A 110 0.65 -7.08 -10.03
N LYS A 111 0.57 -5.77 -10.21
CA LYS A 111 -0.11 -5.13 -11.34
C LYS A 111 0.49 -3.76 -11.62
N PRO A 112 0.34 -3.21 -12.84
CA PRO A 112 0.92 -1.91 -13.20
C PRO A 112 0.57 -0.77 -12.25
N ALA A 113 -0.62 -0.75 -11.66
CA ALA A 113 -1.04 0.26 -10.70
C ALA A 113 -0.27 0.21 -9.36
N ASN A 114 0.37 -0.93 -9.04
CA ASN A 114 1.19 -1.10 -7.84
C ASN A 114 2.69 -0.89 -8.11
N ILE A 115 3.04 -0.34 -9.28
CA ILE A 115 4.43 -0.06 -9.68
C ILE A 115 4.55 1.42 -9.98
N LYS A 116 5.29 2.16 -9.17
CA LYS A 116 5.59 3.57 -9.41
C LYS A 116 6.92 3.73 -10.10
N VAL A 117 6.97 4.65 -11.07
CA VAL A 117 8.22 5.03 -11.74
C VAL A 117 8.48 6.51 -11.46
N ARG A 118 9.54 6.79 -10.73
CA ARG A 118 9.95 8.15 -10.36
C ARG A 118 10.56 8.89 -11.55
N ALA A 119 10.70 10.22 -11.44
CA ALA A 119 11.28 11.05 -12.47
C ALA A 119 12.76 10.72 -12.75
N ASP A 120 13.48 10.18 -11.77
CA ASP A 120 14.86 9.71 -11.88
C ASP A 120 14.99 8.29 -12.49
N GLY A 121 13.88 7.68 -12.92
CA GLY A 121 13.83 6.33 -13.47
C GLY A 121 13.82 5.22 -12.42
N GLN A 122 13.87 5.56 -11.11
CA GLN A 122 13.76 4.56 -10.06
C GLN A 122 12.36 3.99 -10.00
N VAL A 123 12.28 2.66 -9.98
CA VAL A 123 11.02 1.92 -9.78
C VAL A 123 10.80 1.66 -8.30
N LYS A 124 9.56 1.77 -7.85
CA LYS A 124 9.11 1.36 -6.52
C LYS A 124 7.89 0.46 -6.64
N VAL A 125 8.01 -0.76 -6.17
CA VAL A 125 6.90 -1.72 -6.05
C VAL A 125 6.19 -1.46 -4.73
N LEU A 126 4.86 -1.31 -4.81
CA LEU A 126 3.97 -0.97 -3.69
C LEU A 126 3.13 -2.18 -3.30
N ASP A 127 2.53 -2.14 -2.10
CA ASP A 127 1.45 -3.05 -1.66
C ASP A 127 1.81 -4.55 -1.67
N PHE A 128 3.04 -4.92 -1.34
CA PHE A 128 3.44 -6.31 -1.16
C PHE A 128 2.54 -7.05 -0.15
N GLY A 129 2.01 -8.22 -0.56
CA GLY A 129 1.41 -9.24 0.31
C GLY A 129 0.15 -8.87 1.08
N LEU A 130 -0.13 -7.59 1.22
CA LEU A 130 -1.22 -7.10 2.08
C LEU A 130 -2.63 -7.43 1.55
N ALA A 131 -2.77 -7.73 0.26
CA ALA A 131 -4.07 -8.03 -0.35
C ALA A 131 -4.73 -9.28 0.27
N LYS A 132 -3.98 -10.35 0.52
CA LYS A 132 -4.52 -11.59 1.08
C LYS A 132 -4.90 -11.47 2.56
N ALA A 133 -4.18 -10.67 3.32
CA ALA A 133 -4.57 -10.36 4.69
C ALA A 133 -5.91 -9.59 4.72
N MET A 134 -6.23 -8.90 3.61
CA MET A 134 -7.46 -8.12 3.45
C MET A 134 -8.64 -8.91 2.85
N GLU A 135 -8.44 -10.13 2.32
CA GLU A 135 -9.53 -10.96 1.81
C GLU A 135 -10.38 -11.56 2.95
N PRO A 136 -11.72 -11.60 2.81
CA PRO A 136 -12.57 -12.34 3.72
C PRO A 136 -12.17 -13.82 3.70
N ALA A 137 -12.10 -14.46 4.87
CA ALA A 137 -12.06 -15.92 4.90
C ALA A 137 -13.27 -16.43 4.10
N ALA A 138 -13.02 -17.32 3.13
CA ALA A 138 -14.02 -17.79 2.20
C ALA A 138 -15.21 -18.43 2.94
N SER A 139 -16.21 -17.63 3.22
CA SER A 139 -17.57 -18.05 3.60
C SER A 139 -18.49 -16.84 3.47
N SER A 140 -19.51 -16.99 2.61
CA SER A 140 -20.64 -16.09 2.36
C SER A 140 -20.42 -14.95 1.36
N SER A 141 -21.15 -15.05 0.24
CA SER A 141 -21.30 -14.04 -0.78
C SER A 141 -21.90 -12.75 -0.20
N PRO A 142 -21.33 -11.57 -0.46
CA PRO A 142 -21.96 -10.31 -0.06
C PRO A 142 -22.99 -9.88 -1.11
N SER A 143 -24.19 -9.54 -0.65
CA SER A 143 -25.23 -8.88 -1.43
C SER A 143 -24.80 -7.46 -1.83
N ASN A 144 -25.07 -7.11 -3.09
CA ASN A 144 -24.62 -5.91 -3.81
C ASN A 144 -25.24 -4.55 -3.36
N LEU A 145 -25.61 -4.36 -2.12
CA LEU A 145 -26.40 -3.17 -1.71
C LEU A 145 -25.66 -2.13 -0.84
N ASP A 146 -24.35 -2.30 -0.56
CA ASP A 146 -23.70 -1.51 0.49
C ASP A 146 -22.50 -0.63 0.04
N VAL A 147 -22.23 -0.51 -1.27
CA VAL A 147 -21.03 0.22 -1.75
C VAL A 147 -21.21 1.74 -1.73
N ALA A 148 -22.44 2.24 -1.99
CA ALA A 148 -22.69 3.69 -2.10
C ALA A 148 -22.74 4.41 -0.74
N GLN A 149 -23.17 3.73 0.32
CA GLN A 149 -23.26 4.30 1.68
C GLN A 149 -21.90 4.38 2.38
N ARG A 150 -20.96 3.48 2.05
CA ARG A 150 -19.61 3.41 2.64
C ARG A 150 -18.67 4.55 2.23
N LEU A 151 -18.85 5.11 1.04
CA LEU A 151 -18.03 6.23 0.53
C LEU A 151 -18.31 7.57 1.22
N SER A 152 -19.52 7.77 1.75
CA SER A 152 -19.93 9.03 2.39
C SER A 152 -19.40 9.19 3.82
N ILE A 153 -19.21 8.10 4.55
CA ILE A 153 -18.77 8.14 5.97
C ILE A 153 -17.25 8.26 6.09
N ALA A 154 -16.51 7.62 5.20
CA ALA A 154 -15.04 7.66 5.19
C ALA A 154 -14.45 9.06 4.95
N SER A 155 -15.16 9.92 4.22
CA SER A 155 -14.69 11.28 3.89
C SER A 155 -14.69 12.25 5.06
N ARG A 156 -15.52 12.04 6.08
CA ARG A 156 -15.66 12.96 7.22
C ARG A 156 -14.83 12.60 8.47
N ALA A 157 -14.48 11.32 8.63
CA ALA A 157 -13.75 10.85 9.83
C ALA A 157 -12.24 10.98 9.73
N THR A 158 -11.68 11.19 8.54
CA THR A 158 -10.26 11.02 8.25
C THR A 158 -9.35 12.17 8.75
N ALA A 159 -9.91 13.34 9.03
CA ALA A 159 -9.10 14.53 9.29
C ALA A 159 -8.67 14.74 10.76
N HIS A 160 -9.29 14.09 11.72
CA HIS A 160 -9.10 14.44 13.16
C HIS A 160 -8.57 13.31 14.05
N THR A 161 -8.35 12.10 13.53
CA THR A 161 -8.22 10.93 14.42
C THR A 161 -6.78 10.42 14.59
N ILE A 162 -5.86 10.74 13.69
CA ILE A 162 -4.45 10.34 13.84
C ILE A 162 -3.63 11.58 14.16
N SER A 163 -3.47 11.89 15.43
CA SER A 163 -2.84 13.15 15.93
C SER A 163 -1.39 13.38 15.47
N ARG A 164 -0.73 12.36 14.91
CA ARG A 164 0.64 12.43 14.39
C ARG A 164 0.72 12.89 12.94
N PHE A 165 -0.38 12.82 12.18
CA PHE A 165 -0.36 13.09 10.76
C PHE A 165 -1.31 14.23 10.39
N THR A 166 -0.82 15.17 9.61
CA THR A 166 -1.63 16.25 9.04
C THR A 166 -1.89 15.97 7.56
N PRO A 167 -3.13 16.11 7.09
CA PRO A 167 -3.44 16.02 5.65
C PRO A 167 -2.66 17.06 4.85
N LYS A 168 -2.30 16.71 3.63
CA LYS A 168 -1.72 17.62 2.63
C LYS A 168 -2.62 17.71 1.41
#